data_9334ed998e0722539b88f4caa031e9f5
#
_entry.id   9334ed998e0722539b88f4caa031e9f5
#
_cell.length_a   1.000
_cell.length_b   1.000
_cell.length_c   1.000
_cell.angle_alpha   90.00
_cell.angle_beta   90.00
_cell.angle_gamma   90.00
#
_symmetry.space_group_name_H-M   'P 1'
#
loop_
_entity.id
_entity.type
_entity.pdbx_description
1 polymer ?
#
loop_
_entity_poly.entity_id
_entity_poly.type
_entity_poly.pdbx_seq_one_letter_code
_entity_poly.pdbx_strand_id
1 'polypeptide(L)'
;MSKRTRRKRLPEPVSGITIESLSHDGRGVAHLDGKAVFIDGALPGEVVSFEYRATRRRFDEGRVTAVMQASPVRVQPRCPHFGLCGGCSLQHMESAAQISAKQQTLLDNLKHIGKVVPQTVLPVLTGPVWGYRTKGRLGVKDVIKKGRVL
;
A
#
# COMPACT_ATOMS: atom_id res chain seq x y z
N MET A 1 -36.72 -13.49 3.32
CA MET A 1 -35.64 -14.50 3.15
C MET A 1 -34.41 -13.82 2.58
N SER A 2 -33.39 -13.53 3.38
CA SER A 2 -32.16 -12.86 2.93
C SER A 2 -31.29 -13.84 2.15
N LYS A 3 -31.04 -13.58 0.87
CA LYS A 3 -30.11 -14.37 0.03
C LYS A 3 -28.69 -14.23 0.62
N ARG A 4 -28.19 -15.25 1.31
CA ARG A 4 -26.78 -15.39 1.69
C ARG A 4 -25.94 -15.37 0.41
N THR A 5 -25.33 -14.24 0.10
CA THR A 5 -24.40 -14.11 -1.01
C THR A 5 -23.24 -15.09 -0.75
N ARG A 6 -23.14 -16.13 -1.58
CA ARG A 6 -22.08 -17.14 -1.51
C ARG A 6 -20.73 -16.40 -1.66
N ARG A 7 -19.90 -16.36 -0.61
CA ARG A 7 -18.55 -15.78 -0.67
C ARG A 7 -17.80 -16.45 -1.80
N LYS A 8 -17.40 -15.68 -2.81
CA LYS A 8 -16.57 -16.18 -3.91
C LYS A 8 -15.26 -16.67 -3.32
N ARG A 9 -14.87 -17.91 -3.62
CA ARG A 9 -13.57 -18.45 -3.21
C ARG A 9 -12.47 -17.58 -3.84
N LEU A 10 -11.51 -17.14 -3.04
CA LEU A 10 -10.35 -16.41 -3.53
C LEU A 10 -9.43 -17.36 -4.29
N PRO A 11 -8.67 -16.87 -5.29
CA PRO A 11 -7.65 -17.66 -5.97
C PRO A 11 -6.57 -18.14 -5.00
N GLU A 12 -5.79 -19.12 -5.43
CA GLU A 12 -4.62 -19.60 -4.69
C GLU A 12 -3.54 -18.49 -4.62
N PRO A 13 -2.69 -18.50 -3.56
CA PRO A 13 -1.58 -17.57 -3.45
C PRO A 13 -0.65 -17.63 -4.66
N VAL A 14 -0.07 -16.49 -5.01
CA VAL A 14 0.88 -16.34 -6.12
C VAL A 14 2.28 -16.15 -5.56
N SER A 15 3.26 -16.76 -6.20
CA SER A 15 4.68 -16.66 -5.81
C SER A 15 5.51 -16.11 -6.97
N GLY A 16 6.53 -15.29 -6.63
CA GLY A 16 7.52 -14.82 -7.59
C GLY A 16 7.03 -13.71 -8.53
N ILE A 17 6.06 -12.88 -8.09
CA ILE A 17 5.62 -11.73 -8.88
C ILE A 17 6.53 -10.50 -8.65
N THR A 18 6.89 -9.83 -9.74
CA THR A 18 7.67 -8.58 -9.68
C THR A 18 6.74 -7.39 -9.50
N ILE A 19 7.07 -6.50 -8.59
CA ILE A 19 6.33 -5.25 -8.34
C ILE A 19 6.84 -4.16 -9.26
N GLU A 20 5.97 -3.64 -10.10
CA GLU A 20 6.30 -2.69 -11.17
C GLU A 20 6.32 -1.24 -10.67
N SER A 21 5.37 -0.87 -9.81
CA SER A 21 5.20 0.52 -9.35
C SER A 21 4.53 0.59 -7.98
N LEU A 22 4.36 1.81 -7.47
CA LEU A 22 3.63 2.10 -6.25
C LEU A 22 2.34 2.85 -6.58
N SER A 23 1.23 2.42 -6.02
CA SER A 23 -0.04 3.14 -6.10
C SER A 23 -0.04 4.40 -5.22
N HIS A 24 -0.97 5.31 -5.46
CA HIS A 24 -1.10 6.57 -4.68
C HIS A 24 -1.37 6.32 -3.19
N ASP A 25 -1.95 5.19 -2.82
CA ASP A 25 -2.23 4.79 -1.44
C ASP A 25 -1.12 3.93 -0.80
N GLY A 26 0.00 3.72 -1.53
CA GLY A 26 1.19 3.07 -1.01
C GLY A 26 1.19 1.55 -1.13
N ARG A 27 0.38 0.97 -2.03
CA ARG A 27 0.42 -0.45 -2.35
C ARG A 27 1.31 -0.71 -3.56
N GLY A 28 2.04 -1.82 -3.56
CA GLY A 28 2.74 -2.29 -4.75
C GLY A 28 1.75 -2.67 -5.85
N VAL A 29 2.09 -2.37 -7.09
CA VAL A 29 1.30 -2.69 -8.28
C VAL A 29 2.06 -3.69 -9.13
N ALA A 30 1.38 -4.75 -9.51
CA ALA A 30 1.84 -5.74 -10.48
C ALA A 30 0.71 -6.08 -11.44
N HIS A 31 1.02 -6.73 -12.55
CA HIS A 31 0.02 -7.26 -13.47
C HIS A 31 0.12 -8.79 -13.53
N LEU A 32 -1.02 -9.45 -13.43
CA LEU A 32 -1.15 -10.88 -13.59
C LEU A 32 -2.24 -11.15 -14.64
N ASP A 33 -1.87 -11.85 -15.71
CA ASP A 33 -2.75 -12.13 -16.85
C ASP A 33 -3.46 -10.88 -17.41
N GLY A 34 -2.71 -9.75 -17.49
CA GLY A 34 -3.22 -8.46 -17.97
C GLY A 34 -4.10 -7.69 -16.99
N LYS A 35 -4.26 -8.19 -15.77
CA LYS A 35 -5.06 -7.56 -14.73
C LYS A 35 -4.18 -6.97 -13.63
N ALA A 36 -4.44 -5.72 -13.25
CA ALA A 36 -3.72 -5.08 -12.16
C ALA A 36 -4.02 -5.73 -10.80
N VAL A 37 -2.98 -5.93 -10.01
CA VAL A 37 -3.06 -6.41 -8.64
C VAL A 37 -2.40 -5.40 -7.72
N PHE A 38 -3.15 -4.92 -6.71
CA PHE A 38 -2.65 -4.02 -5.67
C PHE A 38 -2.26 -4.83 -4.44
N ILE A 39 -0.99 -4.79 -4.07
CA ILE A 39 -0.42 -5.68 -3.05
C ILE A 39 0.05 -4.88 -1.85
N ASP A 40 -0.64 -5.03 -0.71
CA ASP A 40 -0.27 -4.41 0.55
C ASP A 40 1.09 -4.91 1.02
N GLY A 41 1.97 -3.96 1.40
CA GLY A 41 3.28 -4.27 1.98
C GLY A 41 4.38 -4.57 0.95
N ALA A 42 4.11 -4.45 -0.36
CA ALA A 42 5.09 -4.59 -1.43
C ALA A 42 5.65 -3.24 -1.88
N LEU A 43 6.91 -3.23 -2.30
CA LEU A 43 7.61 -2.06 -2.83
C LEU A 43 8.05 -2.30 -4.28
N PRO A 44 8.17 -1.22 -5.10
CA PRO A 44 8.65 -1.34 -6.47
C PRO A 44 10.02 -2.01 -6.56
N GLY A 45 10.20 -2.85 -7.58
CA GLY A 45 11.42 -3.62 -7.84
C GLY A 45 11.57 -4.88 -6.98
N GLU A 46 10.62 -5.17 -6.09
CA GLU A 46 10.63 -6.42 -5.32
C GLU A 46 10.09 -7.59 -6.11
N VAL A 47 10.56 -8.78 -5.77
CA VAL A 47 9.93 -10.06 -6.13
C VAL A 47 9.27 -10.60 -4.86
N VAL A 48 7.95 -10.80 -4.91
CA VAL A 48 7.17 -11.17 -3.73
C VAL A 48 6.26 -12.37 -3.98
N SER A 49 5.88 -13.03 -2.90
CA SER A 49 4.70 -13.90 -2.84
C SER A 49 3.58 -13.15 -2.16
N PHE A 50 2.34 -13.37 -2.59
CA PHE A 50 1.17 -12.73 -1.99
C PHE A 50 -0.04 -13.65 -1.94
N GLU A 51 -0.95 -13.37 -1.02
CA GLU A 51 -2.29 -13.95 -0.95
C GLU A 51 -3.34 -12.94 -1.39
N TYR A 52 -4.38 -13.41 -2.06
CA TYR A 52 -5.51 -12.55 -2.45
C TYR A 52 -6.34 -12.15 -1.22
N ARG A 53 -6.73 -10.88 -1.16
CA ARG A 53 -7.68 -10.32 -0.17
C ARG A 53 -9.06 -10.10 -0.79
N ALA A 54 -9.08 -9.66 -2.04
CA ALA A 54 -10.31 -9.48 -2.79
C ALA A 54 -10.06 -9.62 -4.29
N THR A 55 -11.07 -10.07 -5.02
CA THR A 55 -11.08 -10.06 -6.50
C THR A 55 -12.18 -9.14 -6.98
N ARG A 56 -11.84 -8.21 -7.87
CA ARG A 56 -12.75 -7.24 -8.49
C ARG A 56 -12.81 -7.48 -9.99
N ARG A 57 -13.70 -6.79 -10.68
CA ARG A 57 -13.80 -6.91 -12.14
C ARG A 57 -12.55 -6.38 -12.86
N ARG A 58 -12.03 -5.22 -12.43
CA ARG A 58 -10.94 -4.51 -13.10
C ARG A 58 -9.57 -4.69 -12.47
N PHE A 59 -9.50 -5.08 -11.19
CA PHE A 59 -8.28 -5.25 -10.43
C PHE A 59 -8.47 -6.26 -9.32
N ASP A 60 -7.39 -6.73 -8.76
CA ASP A 60 -7.38 -7.59 -7.58
C ASP A 60 -6.61 -6.91 -6.42
N GLU A 61 -6.86 -7.36 -5.21
CA GLU A 61 -6.20 -6.89 -4.01
C GLU A 61 -5.52 -8.08 -3.32
N GLY A 62 -4.27 -7.87 -2.93
CA GLY A 62 -3.47 -8.88 -2.26
C GLY A 62 -2.71 -8.32 -1.08
N ARG A 63 -2.05 -9.21 -0.35
CA ARG A 63 -1.12 -8.88 0.72
C ARG A 63 0.12 -9.74 0.60
N VAL A 64 1.29 -9.14 0.75
CA VAL A 64 2.57 -9.85 0.77
C VAL A 64 2.57 -10.91 1.87
N THR A 65 2.99 -12.11 1.51
CA THR A 65 3.25 -13.22 2.44
C THR A 65 4.75 -13.47 2.62
N ALA A 66 5.54 -13.22 1.56
CA ALA A 66 7.00 -13.29 1.61
C ALA A 66 7.62 -12.32 0.60
N VAL A 67 8.75 -11.74 0.95
CA VAL A 67 9.61 -10.96 0.05
C VAL A 67 10.78 -11.84 -0.33
N MET A 68 10.84 -12.26 -1.60
CA MET A 68 11.87 -13.14 -2.12
C MET A 68 13.13 -12.35 -2.52
N GLN A 69 12.92 -11.19 -3.12
CA GLN A 69 13.96 -10.23 -3.44
C GLN A 69 13.51 -8.85 -2.96
N ALA A 70 14.21 -8.29 -1.99
CA ALA A 70 13.87 -7.01 -1.41
C ALA A 70 14.35 -5.85 -2.28
N SER A 71 13.60 -4.75 -2.28
CA SER A 71 14.04 -3.47 -2.82
C SER A 71 15.16 -2.88 -1.96
N PRO A 72 16.17 -2.20 -2.54
CA PRO A 72 17.23 -1.55 -1.77
C PRO A 72 16.72 -0.46 -0.82
N VAL A 73 15.52 0.06 -1.07
CA VAL A 73 14.87 1.08 -0.21
C VAL A 73 13.95 0.48 0.85
N ARG A 74 13.91 -0.86 0.96
CA ARG A 74 13.16 -1.51 2.03
C ARG A 74 13.90 -1.40 3.35
N VAL A 75 13.18 -0.97 4.38
CA VAL A 75 13.68 -0.88 5.75
C VAL A 75 12.75 -1.63 6.73
N GLN A 76 13.30 -2.01 7.87
CA GLN A 76 12.50 -2.58 8.95
C GLN A 76 11.64 -1.49 9.57
N PRO A 77 10.29 -1.64 9.62
CA PRO A 77 9.41 -0.69 10.28
C PRO A 77 9.75 -0.53 11.76
N ARG A 78 9.88 0.70 12.23
CA ARG A 78 10.17 1.00 13.63
C ARG A 78 9.00 0.68 14.57
N CYS A 79 7.76 0.85 14.07
CA CYS A 79 6.55 0.63 14.85
C CYS A 79 6.14 -0.85 14.83
N PRO A 80 6.00 -1.52 16.00
CA PRO A 80 5.57 -2.92 16.06
C PRO A 80 4.13 -3.14 15.59
N HIS A 81 3.33 -2.07 15.48
CA HIS A 81 1.95 -2.12 15.00
C HIS A 81 1.81 -1.82 13.49
N PHE A 82 2.92 -1.65 12.78
CA PHE A 82 2.88 -1.44 11.33
C PHE A 82 2.18 -2.61 10.62
N GLY A 83 1.30 -2.28 9.68
CA GLY A 83 0.47 -3.27 8.98
C GLY A 83 -0.74 -3.80 9.76
N LEU A 84 -0.91 -3.42 11.04
CA LEU A 84 -2.06 -3.79 11.88
C LEU A 84 -3.01 -2.62 12.13
N CYS A 85 -2.48 -1.48 12.60
CA CYS A 85 -3.31 -0.36 13.03
C CYS A 85 -3.80 0.55 11.89
N GLY A 86 -3.25 0.42 10.68
CA GLY A 86 -3.65 1.23 9.52
C GLY A 86 -3.20 2.70 9.54
N GLY A 87 -2.47 3.15 10.56
CA GLY A 87 -2.03 4.54 10.70
C GLY A 87 -0.90 4.96 9.75
N CYS A 88 -0.17 3.98 9.19
CA CYS A 88 0.98 4.20 8.31
C CYS A 88 0.94 3.22 7.13
N SER A 89 1.20 3.71 5.93
CA SER A 89 1.25 2.86 4.71
C SER A 89 2.66 2.49 4.29
N LEU A 90 3.68 3.32 4.56
CA LEU A 90 5.01 3.21 3.96
C LEU A 90 6.17 3.14 4.96
N GLN A 91 5.95 2.74 6.23
CA GLN A 91 7.04 2.63 7.20
C GLN A 91 8.13 1.62 6.82
N HIS A 92 7.82 0.68 5.94
CA HIS A 92 8.75 -0.32 5.40
C HIS A 92 9.60 0.20 4.23
N MET A 93 9.44 1.48 3.88
CA MET A 93 10.20 2.17 2.82
C MET A 93 11.03 3.29 3.42
N GLU A 94 12.27 3.45 2.97
CA GLU A 94 13.16 4.52 3.38
C GLU A 94 12.52 5.91 3.18
N SER A 95 12.75 6.85 4.12
CA SER A 95 12.09 8.16 4.12
C SER A 95 12.36 8.98 2.85
N ALA A 96 13.60 8.98 2.35
CA ALA A 96 13.94 9.67 1.12
C ALA A 96 13.17 9.09 -0.09
N ALA A 97 13.08 7.76 -0.15
CA ALA A 97 12.34 7.07 -1.19
C ALA A 97 10.81 7.35 -1.11
N GLN A 98 10.25 7.46 0.11
CA GLN A 98 8.85 7.86 0.29
C GLN A 98 8.58 9.26 -0.28
N ILE A 99 9.51 10.21 -0.06
CA ILE A 99 9.41 11.57 -0.57
C ILE A 99 9.42 11.57 -2.09
N SER A 100 10.37 10.85 -2.70
CA SER A 100 10.47 10.73 -4.15
C SER A 100 9.23 10.10 -4.76
N ALA A 101 8.70 9.04 -4.16
CA ALA A 101 7.48 8.38 -4.63
C ALA A 101 6.25 9.30 -4.56
N LYS A 102 6.11 10.09 -3.49
CA LYS A 102 5.02 11.07 -3.35
C LYS A 102 5.13 12.22 -4.36
N GLN A 103 6.34 12.71 -4.61
CA GLN A 103 6.57 13.72 -5.62
C GLN A 103 6.23 13.19 -7.02
N GLN A 104 6.66 11.96 -7.35
CA GLN A 104 6.30 11.32 -8.61
C GLN A 104 4.79 11.19 -8.77
N THR A 105 4.08 10.71 -7.74
CA THR A 105 2.62 10.62 -7.75
C THR A 105 1.95 11.97 -8.00
N LEU A 106 2.47 13.06 -7.40
CA LEU A 106 1.96 14.41 -7.64
C LEU A 106 2.12 14.81 -9.12
N LEU A 107 3.32 14.62 -9.67
CA LEU A 107 3.62 14.97 -11.05
C LEU A 107 2.79 14.15 -12.05
N ASP A 108 2.62 12.86 -11.79
CA ASP A 108 1.79 11.98 -12.59
C ASP A 108 0.32 12.41 -12.57
N ASN A 109 -0.21 12.78 -11.40
CA ASN A 109 -1.57 13.28 -11.27
C ASN A 109 -1.77 14.61 -12.01
N LEU A 110 -0.82 15.55 -11.91
CA LEU A 110 -0.84 16.79 -12.69
C LEU A 110 -0.87 16.51 -14.19
N LYS A 111 -0.02 15.61 -14.66
CA LYS A 111 0.08 15.26 -16.09
C LYS A 111 -1.14 14.49 -16.58
N HIS A 112 -1.54 13.43 -15.88
CA HIS A 112 -2.54 12.47 -16.39
C HIS A 112 -3.97 12.85 -16.04
N ILE A 113 -4.21 13.47 -14.90
CA ILE A 113 -5.54 13.90 -14.46
C ILE A 113 -5.75 15.38 -14.78
N GLY A 114 -4.84 16.24 -14.32
CA GLY A 114 -4.92 17.69 -14.49
C GLY A 114 -4.60 18.16 -15.90
N LYS A 115 -3.94 17.31 -16.71
CA LYS A 115 -3.43 17.69 -18.06
C LYS A 115 -2.52 18.91 -18.05
N VAL A 116 -1.80 19.11 -16.94
CA VAL A 116 -0.90 20.21 -16.71
C VAL A 116 0.52 19.69 -16.49
N VAL A 117 1.49 20.35 -17.08
CA VAL A 117 2.91 20.13 -16.83
C VAL A 117 3.47 21.40 -16.16
N PRO A 118 3.98 21.32 -14.93
CA PRO A 118 4.55 22.47 -14.24
C PRO A 118 5.82 22.95 -14.97
N GLN A 119 5.99 24.26 -15.10
CA GLN A 119 7.20 24.84 -15.69
C GLN A 119 8.42 24.66 -14.80
N THR A 120 8.21 24.66 -13.48
CA THR A 120 9.26 24.50 -12.48
C THR A 120 8.76 23.60 -11.37
N VAL A 121 9.58 22.66 -10.95
CA VAL A 121 9.35 21.83 -9.77
C VAL A 121 10.33 22.26 -8.70
N LEU A 122 9.82 22.86 -7.63
CA LEU A 122 10.64 23.31 -6.50
C LEU A 122 11.17 22.11 -5.69
N PRO A 123 12.29 22.29 -4.97
CA PRO A 123 12.78 21.27 -4.04
C PRO A 123 11.72 20.90 -3.01
N VAL A 124 11.70 19.62 -2.64
CA VAL A 124 10.74 19.12 -1.65
C VAL A 124 11.04 19.70 -0.27
N LEU A 125 10.01 20.20 0.40
CA LEU A 125 10.11 20.58 1.80
C LEU A 125 10.13 19.33 2.67
N THR A 126 11.18 19.18 3.45
CA THR A 126 11.37 18.05 4.37
C THR A 126 11.27 18.50 5.83
N GLY A 127 10.97 17.57 6.72
CA GLY A 127 10.88 17.82 8.15
C GLY A 127 11.15 16.55 8.98
N PRO A 128 10.97 16.61 10.30
CA PRO A 128 11.13 15.43 11.15
C PRO A 128 10.24 14.29 10.71
N VAL A 129 10.79 13.08 10.58
CA VAL A 129 10.04 11.87 10.17
C VAL A 129 9.24 11.29 11.32
N TRP A 130 9.63 11.59 12.56
CA TRP A 130 9.01 11.10 13.80
C TRP A 130 8.70 12.25 14.75
N GLY A 131 7.68 12.07 15.59
CA GLY A 131 7.31 13.04 16.61
C GLY A 131 6.71 14.36 16.10
N TYR A 132 6.42 14.45 14.81
CA TYR A 132 5.86 15.69 14.20
C TYR A 132 4.36 15.88 14.48
N ARG A 133 3.65 14.80 14.80
CA ARG A 133 2.19 14.85 15.03
C ARG A 133 1.89 15.05 16.52
N THR A 134 1.20 16.12 16.86
CA THR A 134 0.79 16.47 18.23
C THR A 134 -0.65 16.07 18.54
N LYS A 135 -1.46 15.77 17.53
CA LYS A 135 -2.86 15.33 17.71
C LYS A 135 -3.13 14.10 16.86
N GLY A 136 -3.83 13.14 17.44
CA GLY A 136 -4.34 11.94 16.75
C GLY A 136 -5.80 11.71 17.11
N ARG A 137 -6.56 11.12 16.18
CA ARG A 137 -7.92 10.63 16.43
C ARG A 137 -7.90 9.13 16.30
N LEU A 138 -8.24 8.43 17.36
CA LEU A 138 -8.38 6.98 17.38
C LEU A 138 -9.87 6.64 17.43
N GLY A 139 -10.31 5.78 16.53
CA GLY A 139 -11.64 5.18 16.62
C GLY A 139 -11.61 4.04 17.62
N VAL A 140 -12.49 4.10 18.60
CA VAL A 140 -12.67 3.02 19.59
C VAL A 140 -14.03 2.40 19.35
N LYS A 141 -14.09 1.07 19.21
CA LYS A 141 -15.34 0.35 19.01
C LYS A 141 -15.38 -0.88 19.89
N ASP A 142 -16.42 -1.00 20.70
CA ASP A 142 -16.72 -2.26 21.37
C ASP A 142 -17.29 -3.26 20.36
N VAL A 143 -16.64 -4.42 20.25
CA VAL A 143 -17.05 -5.51 19.38
C VAL A 143 -17.58 -6.65 20.23
N ILE A 144 -18.86 -6.54 20.62
CA ILE A 144 -19.57 -7.48 21.48
C ILE A 144 -19.32 -8.95 21.05
N LYS A 145 -19.39 -9.25 19.73
CA LYS A 145 -19.14 -10.60 19.20
C LYS A 145 -17.72 -11.12 19.44
N LYS A 146 -16.76 -10.23 19.73
CA LYS A 146 -15.35 -10.60 20.00
C LYS A 146 -14.99 -10.43 21.48
N GLY A 147 -15.91 -9.90 22.30
CA GLY A 147 -15.70 -9.65 23.72
C GLY A 147 -14.55 -8.69 24.00
N ARG A 148 -14.24 -7.76 23.07
CA ARG A 148 -13.13 -6.81 23.23
C ARG A 148 -13.37 -5.48 22.51
N VAL A 149 -12.77 -4.45 23.05
CA VAL A 149 -12.66 -3.13 22.42
C VAL A 149 -11.53 -3.17 21.37
N LEU A 150 -11.79 -2.58 20.21
CA LEU A 150 -10.84 -2.45 19.08
C LEU A 150 -10.62 -0.98 18.75
#